data_f01864b01f9f4ab54e490d8f07816d09
#
_entry.id   f01864b01f9f4ab54e490d8f07816d09
#
_cell.length_a   1.000
_cell.length_b   1.000
_cell.length_c   1.000
_cell.angle_alpha   90.00
_cell.angle_beta   90.00
_cell.angle_gamma   90.00
#
_symmetry.space_group_name_H-M   'P 1'
#
loop_
_entity.id
_entity.type
_entity.pdbx_description
1 polymer ?
#
loop_
_entity_poly.entity_id
_entity_poly.type
_entity_poly.pdbx_seq_one_letter_code
_entity_poly.pdbx_strand_id
1 'polypeptide(L)'
;VTAYRRSSATAMVAVAACTILFALSFLATPVKFLADGVPIEHLLAVGRVTFRASAASEAVLLVLLVILAPGRSRIVACSVAALLAFQWLVLMPELDARTLARMSGRVMPSSGLHGWWIALDVLRIVLYAAIARAAIARAMMRVGKTPPAANDLERGSPTAI
;
A
#
# COMPACT_ATOMS: atom_id res chain seq x y z
N VAL A 1 14.05 21.12 -7.82
CA VAL A 1 12.87 21.19 -6.91
C VAL A 1 11.79 20.19 -7.30
N THR A 2 11.35 20.14 -8.57
CA THR A 2 10.26 19.27 -9.03
C THR A 2 10.55 17.77 -8.88
N ALA A 3 11.79 17.35 -9.16
CA ALA A 3 12.19 15.94 -9.06
C ALA A 3 12.36 15.45 -7.61
N TYR A 4 12.72 16.30 -6.66
CA TYR A 4 12.73 16.01 -5.24
C TYR A 4 11.29 15.84 -4.73
N ARG A 5 10.41 16.79 -5.01
CA ARG A 5 8.98 16.73 -4.65
C ARG A 5 8.32 15.45 -5.17
N ARG A 6 8.62 15.05 -6.39
CA ARG A 6 8.10 13.82 -6.99
C ARG A 6 8.58 12.56 -6.25
N SER A 7 9.86 12.50 -5.85
CA SER A 7 10.39 11.38 -5.07
C SER A 7 9.74 11.30 -3.69
N SER A 8 9.59 12.43 -3.00
CA SER A 8 8.93 12.49 -1.70
C SER A 8 7.46 12.09 -1.79
N ALA A 9 6.71 12.59 -2.78
CA ALA A 9 5.33 12.20 -3.00
C ALA A 9 5.19 10.69 -3.31
N THR A 10 6.10 10.12 -4.12
CA THR A 10 6.13 8.67 -4.38
C THR A 10 6.34 7.88 -3.08
N ALA A 11 7.26 8.32 -2.21
CA ALA A 11 7.51 7.68 -0.93
C ALA A 11 6.27 7.73 -0.02
N MET A 12 5.66 8.90 0.11
CA MET A 12 4.45 9.09 0.94
C MET A 12 3.29 8.20 0.49
N VAL A 13 3.01 8.16 -0.83
CA VAL A 13 1.92 7.32 -1.38
C VAL A 13 2.23 5.83 -1.17
N ALA A 14 3.48 5.40 -1.37
CA ALA A 14 3.86 4.01 -1.16
C ALA A 14 3.76 3.60 0.32
N VAL A 15 4.18 4.46 1.26
CA VAL A 15 4.03 4.24 2.70
C VAL A 15 2.55 4.19 3.09
N ALA A 16 1.73 5.12 2.59
CA ALA A 16 0.29 5.13 2.87
C ALA A 16 -0.38 3.84 2.39
N ALA A 17 -0.11 3.39 1.16
CA ALA A 17 -0.64 2.14 0.63
C ALA A 17 -0.20 0.92 1.45
N CYS A 18 1.07 0.85 1.82
CA CYS A 18 1.62 -0.20 2.69
C CYS A 18 0.92 -0.23 4.06
N THR A 19 0.76 0.93 4.69
CA THR A 19 0.15 1.06 6.03
C THR A 19 -1.33 0.69 6.01
N ILE A 20 -2.10 1.17 5.02
CA ILE A 20 -3.52 0.86 4.89
C ILE A 20 -3.71 -0.64 4.67
N LEU A 21 -2.96 -1.24 3.74
CA LEU A 21 -3.04 -2.68 3.49
C LEU A 21 -2.70 -3.49 4.74
N PHE A 22 -1.61 -3.15 5.43
CA PHE A 22 -1.23 -3.82 6.68
C PHE A 22 -2.30 -3.68 7.76
N ALA A 23 -2.77 -2.45 8.02
CA ALA A 23 -3.75 -2.18 9.07
C ALA A 23 -5.07 -2.91 8.83
N LEU A 24 -5.57 -2.94 7.61
CA LEU A 24 -6.86 -3.56 7.30
C LEU A 24 -6.77 -5.08 7.18
N SER A 25 -5.72 -5.62 6.56
CA SER A 25 -5.59 -7.07 6.36
C SER A 25 -5.10 -7.80 7.62
N PHE A 26 -4.14 -7.23 8.34
CA PHE A 26 -3.45 -7.94 9.44
C PHE A 26 -3.83 -7.47 10.84
N LEU A 27 -4.42 -6.28 10.99
CA LEU A 27 -4.88 -5.78 12.27
C LEU A 27 -6.40 -5.80 12.36
N ALA A 28 -7.11 -5.05 11.53
CA ALA A 28 -8.56 -4.89 11.63
C ALA A 28 -9.31 -6.21 11.36
N THR A 29 -8.83 -7.01 10.40
CA THR A 29 -9.49 -8.27 10.03
C THR A 29 -9.47 -9.31 11.15
N PRO A 30 -8.36 -9.66 11.81
CA PRO A 30 -8.40 -10.61 12.93
C PRO A 30 -9.05 -10.01 14.19
N VAL A 31 -8.82 -8.74 14.51
CA VAL A 31 -9.32 -8.09 15.72
C VAL A 31 -10.85 -8.11 15.81
N LYS A 32 -11.56 -7.96 14.68
CA LYS A 32 -13.04 -8.01 14.69
C LYS A 32 -13.60 -9.33 15.24
N PHE A 33 -12.87 -10.46 15.10
CA PHE A 33 -13.30 -11.75 15.61
C PHE A 33 -13.10 -11.92 17.12
N LEU A 34 -12.49 -10.93 17.79
CA LEU A 34 -12.37 -10.85 19.25
C LEU A 34 -13.60 -10.16 19.90
N ALA A 35 -14.56 -9.71 19.11
CA ALA A 35 -15.78 -9.07 19.62
C ALA A 35 -16.74 -10.13 20.17
N ASP A 36 -16.82 -10.20 21.51
CA ASP A 36 -17.71 -11.13 22.19
C ASP A 36 -19.19 -10.81 21.94
N GLY A 37 -20.00 -11.88 21.82
CA GLY A 37 -21.44 -11.75 21.65
C GLY A 37 -21.92 -11.28 20.27
N VAL A 38 -21.01 -11.04 19.31
CA VAL A 38 -21.39 -10.68 17.94
C VAL A 38 -21.50 -11.94 17.07
N PRO A 39 -22.65 -12.22 16.44
CA PRO A 39 -22.81 -13.35 15.54
C PRO A 39 -21.80 -13.32 14.40
N ILE A 40 -21.26 -14.48 14.05
CA ILE A 40 -20.22 -14.63 13.02
C ILE A 40 -20.67 -14.06 11.65
N GLU A 41 -21.94 -14.14 11.33
CA GLU A 41 -22.53 -13.61 10.09
C GLU A 41 -22.34 -12.10 9.99
N HIS A 42 -22.52 -11.38 11.09
CA HIS A 42 -22.31 -9.93 11.13
C HIS A 42 -20.83 -9.58 10.97
N LEU A 43 -19.93 -10.32 11.61
CA LEU A 43 -18.48 -10.13 11.47
C LEU A 43 -18.01 -10.39 10.04
N LEU A 44 -18.58 -11.39 9.38
CA LEU A 44 -18.31 -11.69 7.97
C LEU A 44 -18.85 -10.59 7.05
N ALA A 45 -20.07 -10.08 7.31
CA ALA A 45 -20.66 -8.99 6.55
C ALA A 45 -19.81 -7.71 6.64
N VAL A 46 -19.40 -7.31 7.85
CA VAL A 46 -18.48 -6.19 8.08
C VAL A 46 -17.16 -6.40 7.33
N GLY A 47 -16.60 -7.63 7.39
CA GLY A 47 -15.37 -7.98 6.67
C GLY A 47 -15.47 -7.75 5.15
N ARG A 48 -16.59 -8.17 4.54
CA ARG A 48 -16.81 -7.97 3.10
C ARG A 48 -16.79 -6.48 2.71
N VAL A 49 -17.48 -5.63 3.48
CA VAL A 49 -17.48 -4.18 3.23
C VAL A 49 -16.09 -3.58 3.43
N THR A 50 -15.41 -3.95 4.51
CA THR A 50 -14.04 -3.50 4.81
C THR A 50 -13.07 -3.86 3.69
N PHE A 51 -13.10 -5.09 3.19
CA PHE A 51 -12.23 -5.51 2.09
C PHE A 51 -12.49 -4.74 0.80
N ARG A 52 -13.75 -4.48 0.46
CA ARG A 52 -14.11 -3.68 -0.71
C ARG A 52 -13.61 -2.24 -0.59
N ALA A 53 -13.82 -1.61 0.56
CA ALA A 53 -13.33 -0.26 0.83
C ALA A 53 -11.80 -0.19 0.80
N SER A 54 -11.12 -1.19 1.38
CA SER A 54 -9.66 -1.31 1.34
C SER A 54 -9.12 -1.35 -0.07
N ALA A 55 -9.67 -2.21 -0.92
CA ALA A 55 -9.20 -2.33 -2.29
C ALA A 55 -9.49 -1.10 -3.13
N ALA A 56 -10.64 -0.44 -2.93
CA ALA A 56 -10.93 0.81 -3.61
C ALA A 56 -9.91 1.89 -3.22
N SER A 57 -9.60 2.02 -1.93
CA SER A 57 -8.58 2.94 -1.43
C SER A 57 -7.20 2.62 -1.98
N GLU A 58 -6.83 1.34 -2.00
CA GLU A 58 -5.56 0.87 -2.56
C GLU A 58 -5.46 1.14 -4.06
N ALA A 59 -6.53 0.91 -4.82
CA ALA A 59 -6.57 1.18 -6.26
C ALA A 59 -6.31 2.67 -6.56
N VAL A 60 -6.91 3.59 -5.79
CA VAL A 60 -6.64 5.02 -5.93
C VAL A 60 -5.17 5.34 -5.66
N LEU A 61 -4.60 4.81 -4.58
CA LEU A 61 -3.18 5.03 -4.24
C LEU A 61 -2.25 4.41 -5.30
N LEU A 62 -2.61 3.26 -5.88
CA LEU A 62 -1.85 2.64 -6.96
C LEU A 62 -1.85 3.47 -8.24
N VAL A 63 -2.99 4.05 -8.63
CA VAL A 63 -3.07 4.98 -9.77
C VAL A 63 -2.12 6.16 -9.54
N LEU A 64 -2.17 6.78 -8.36
CA LEU A 64 -1.25 7.86 -7.99
C LEU A 64 0.21 7.39 -8.04
N LEU A 65 0.49 6.19 -7.54
CA LEU A 65 1.84 5.64 -7.51
C LEU A 65 2.38 5.37 -8.91
N VAL A 66 1.57 4.83 -9.82
CA VAL A 66 1.95 4.61 -11.24
C VAL A 66 2.25 5.94 -11.95
N ILE A 67 1.48 7.00 -11.66
CA ILE A 67 1.72 8.34 -12.22
C ILE A 67 3.01 8.95 -11.66
N LEU A 68 3.21 8.86 -10.33
CA LEU A 68 4.31 9.52 -9.64
C LEU A 68 5.63 8.77 -9.73
N ALA A 69 5.62 7.43 -9.69
CA ALA A 69 6.85 6.62 -9.63
C ALA A 69 7.65 6.69 -10.92
N PRO A 70 8.97 6.95 -10.88
CA PRO A 70 9.83 6.96 -12.05
C PRO A 70 10.46 5.59 -12.32
N GLY A 71 10.73 5.28 -13.61
CA GLY A 71 11.54 4.15 -14.05
C GLY A 71 11.12 2.81 -13.42
N ARG A 72 12.06 2.06 -12.85
CA ARG A 72 11.83 0.75 -12.25
C ARG A 72 10.74 0.74 -11.17
N SER A 73 10.61 1.81 -10.38
CA SER A 73 9.55 1.89 -9.38
C SER A 73 8.15 1.90 -9.99
N ARG A 74 7.99 2.43 -11.21
CA ARG A 74 6.71 2.37 -11.94
C ARG A 74 6.40 0.94 -12.38
N ILE A 75 7.40 0.21 -12.86
CA ILE A 75 7.21 -1.20 -13.24
C ILE A 75 6.73 -2.00 -12.03
N VAL A 76 7.38 -1.83 -10.87
CA VAL A 76 6.96 -2.48 -9.63
C VAL A 76 5.53 -2.06 -9.23
N ALA A 77 5.16 -0.78 -9.35
CA ALA A 77 3.80 -0.32 -9.08
C ALA A 77 2.77 -0.96 -10.03
N CYS A 78 3.08 -1.11 -11.32
CA CYS A 78 2.23 -1.83 -12.26
C CYS A 78 2.11 -3.32 -11.91
N SER A 79 3.18 -3.97 -11.43
CA SER A 79 3.11 -5.36 -10.96
C SER A 79 2.20 -5.48 -9.74
N VAL A 80 2.26 -4.54 -8.80
CA VAL A 80 1.34 -4.50 -7.65
C VAL A 80 -0.11 -4.31 -8.11
N ALA A 81 -0.35 -3.45 -9.10
CA ALA A 81 -1.69 -3.26 -9.66
C ALA A 81 -2.22 -4.54 -10.34
N ALA A 82 -1.35 -5.28 -11.03
CA ALA A 82 -1.72 -6.57 -11.62
C ALA A 82 -2.05 -7.62 -10.54
N LEU A 83 -1.29 -7.66 -9.43
CA LEU A 83 -1.57 -8.54 -8.28
C LEU A 83 -2.93 -8.19 -7.63
N LEU A 84 -3.21 -6.90 -7.42
CA LEU A 84 -4.48 -6.45 -6.89
C LEU A 84 -5.64 -6.84 -7.83
N ALA A 85 -5.48 -6.60 -9.13
CA ALA A 85 -6.48 -6.99 -10.12
C ALA A 85 -6.72 -8.51 -10.13
N PHE A 86 -5.67 -9.31 -10.05
CA PHE A 86 -5.78 -10.76 -9.94
C PHE A 86 -6.56 -11.20 -8.69
N GLN A 87 -6.25 -10.63 -7.52
CA GLN A 87 -6.99 -10.93 -6.29
C GLN A 87 -8.47 -10.59 -6.43
N TRP A 88 -8.78 -9.43 -7.03
CA TRP A 88 -10.17 -8.95 -7.16
C TRP A 88 -10.97 -9.69 -8.22
N LEU A 89 -10.36 -10.02 -9.35
CA LEU A 89 -11.07 -10.64 -10.48
C LEU A 89 -11.13 -12.16 -10.37
N VAL A 90 -10.14 -12.78 -9.70
CA VAL A 90 -10.03 -14.23 -9.65
C VAL A 90 -10.34 -14.79 -8.26
N LEU A 91 -9.68 -14.27 -7.20
CA LEU A 91 -9.84 -14.84 -5.86
C LEU A 91 -11.09 -14.32 -5.13
N MET A 92 -11.43 -13.04 -5.28
CA MET A 92 -12.53 -12.42 -4.54
C MET A 92 -13.90 -13.03 -4.84
N PRO A 93 -14.28 -13.34 -6.11
CA PRO A 93 -15.58 -13.94 -6.39
C PRO A 93 -15.77 -15.28 -5.66
N GLU A 94 -14.74 -16.12 -5.63
CA GLU A 94 -14.81 -17.43 -4.96
C GLU A 94 -14.84 -17.26 -3.42
N LEU A 95 -14.05 -16.35 -2.86
CA LEU A 95 -14.06 -16.04 -1.43
C LEU A 95 -15.42 -15.46 -1.00
N ASP A 96 -16.01 -14.60 -1.82
CA ASP A 96 -17.31 -13.98 -1.56
C ASP A 96 -18.43 -15.02 -1.62
N ALA A 97 -18.44 -15.91 -2.61
CA ALA A 97 -19.39 -17.03 -2.70
C ALA A 97 -19.33 -17.95 -1.48
N ARG A 98 -18.13 -18.30 -1.02
CA ARG A 98 -17.91 -19.12 0.19
C ARG A 98 -18.36 -18.39 1.46
N THR A 99 -18.13 -17.10 1.55
CA THR A 99 -18.56 -16.28 2.69
C THR A 99 -20.09 -16.24 2.76
N LEU A 100 -20.75 -15.99 1.63
CA LEU A 100 -22.23 -16.00 1.53
C LEU A 100 -22.82 -17.38 1.89
N ALA A 101 -22.20 -18.46 1.43
CA ALA A 101 -22.62 -19.81 1.77
C ALA A 101 -22.53 -20.06 3.28
N ARG A 102 -21.47 -19.61 3.94
CA ARG A 102 -21.34 -19.70 5.41
C ARG A 102 -22.39 -18.87 6.14
N MET A 103 -22.64 -17.64 5.66
CA MET A 103 -23.68 -16.77 6.23
C MET A 103 -25.10 -17.38 6.12
N SER A 104 -25.34 -18.22 5.10
CA SER A 104 -26.59 -18.98 4.95
C SER A 104 -26.60 -20.33 5.70
N GLY A 105 -25.67 -20.56 6.62
CA GLY A 105 -25.59 -21.78 7.44
C GLY A 105 -25.02 -23.02 6.73
N ARG A 106 -24.50 -22.88 5.48
CA ARG A 106 -23.89 -24.02 4.79
C ARG A 106 -22.50 -24.33 5.31
N VAL A 107 -22.24 -25.60 5.58
CA VAL A 107 -20.88 -26.06 5.90
C VAL A 107 -20.05 -26.11 4.61
N MET A 108 -18.99 -25.31 4.55
CA MET A 108 -18.08 -25.29 3.41
C MET A 108 -16.77 -26.00 3.76
N PRO A 109 -16.24 -26.86 2.88
CA PRO A 109 -14.94 -27.50 3.11
C PRO A 109 -13.84 -26.45 3.22
N SER A 110 -12.77 -26.77 3.94
CA SER A 110 -11.60 -25.91 4.03
C SER A 110 -10.99 -25.69 2.64
N SER A 111 -10.52 -24.48 2.38
CA SER A 111 -9.81 -24.16 1.12
C SER A 111 -8.57 -23.33 1.41
N GLY A 112 -7.53 -23.50 0.60
CA GLY A 112 -6.30 -22.70 0.68
C GLY A 112 -6.44 -21.25 0.16
N LEU A 113 -7.62 -20.86 -0.35
CA LEU A 113 -7.83 -19.55 -0.97
C LEU A 113 -7.49 -18.38 -0.04
N HIS A 114 -7.86 -18.49 1.24
CA HIS A 114 -7.54 -17.45 2.21
C HIS A 114 -6.03 -17.33 2.46
N GLY A 115 -5.32 -18.46 2.48
CA GLY A 115 -3.86 -18.48 2.57
C GLY A 115 -3.19 -17.81 1.37
N TRP A 116 -3.70 -18.07 0.16
CA TRP A 116 -3.23 -17.40 -1.06
C TRP A 116 -3.50 -15.90 -1.02
N TRP A 117 -4.66 -15.49 -0.53
CA TRP A 117 -4.97 -14.07 -0.35
C TRP A 117 -3.95 -13.39 0.56
N ILE A 118 -3.69 -13.95 1.73
CA ILE A 118 -2.71 -13.44 2.69
C ILE A 118 -1.30 -13.38 2.09
N ALA A 119 -0.88 -14.42 1.38
CA ALA A 119 0.44 -14.46 0.75
C ALA A 119 0.63 -13.33 -0.28
N LEU A 120 -0.41 -13.04 -1.07
CA LEU A 120 -0.40 -11.94 -2.03
C LEU A 120 -0.43 -10.57 -1.33
N ASP A 121 -1.12 -10.42 -0.21
CA ASP A 121 -1.09 -9.19 0.60
C ASP A 121 0.31 -8.94 1.16
N VAL A 122 0.98 -9.96 1.69
CA VAL A 122 2.38 -9.87 2.16
C VAL A 122 3.30 -9.46 1.01
N LEU A 123 3.16 -10.09 -0.16
CA LEU A 123 3.96 -9.74 -1.35
C LEU A 123 3.76 -8.27 -1.73
N ARG A 124 2.53 -7.77 -1.76
CA ARG A 124 2.25 -6.36 -2.06
C ARG A 124 2.86 -5.41 -1.04
N ILE A 125 2.79 -5.74 0.26
CA ILE A 125 3.44 -4.97 1.34
C ILE A 125 4.95 -4.86 1.08
N VAL A 126 5.61 -5.96 0.77
CA VAL A 126 7.06 -5.98 0.47
C VAL A 126 7.38 -5.10 -0.75
N LEU A 127 6.56 -5.16 -1.80
CA LEU A 127 6.74 -4.35 -3.00
C LEU A 127 6.52 -2.85 -2.73
N TYR A 128 5.51 -2.49 -1.94
CA TYR A 128 5.31 -1.09 -1.51
C TYR A 128 6.48 -0.58 -0.68
N ALA A 129 6.98 -1.38 0.27
CA ALA A 129 8.15 -1.02 1.07
C ALA A 129 9.40 -0.83 0.19
N ALA A 130 9.59 -1.67 -0.83
CA ALA A 130 10.69 -1.51 -1.79
C ALA A 130 10.57 -0.22 -2.60
N ILE A 131 9.36 0.15 -3.06
CA ILE A 131 9.12 1.41 -3.76
C ILE A 131 9.40 2.60 -2.82
N ALA A 132 8.90 2.56 -1.59
CA ALA A 132 9.10 3.62 -0.59
C ALA A 132 10.59 3.82 -0.31
N ARG A 133 11.32 2.74 -0.01
CA ARG A 133 12.77 2.78 0.22
C ARG A 133 13.54 3.38 -0.95
N ALA A 134 13.23 2.94 -2.18
CA ALA A 134 13.88 3.46 -3.38
C ALA A 134 13.56 4.94 -3.62
N ALA A 135 12.35 5.39 -3.30
CA ALA A 135 11.95 6.79 -3.43
C ALA A 135 12.61 7.69 -2.37
N ILE A 136 12.71 7.24 -1.13
CA ILE A 136 13.42 7.93 -0.04
C ILE A 136 14.90 8.06 -0.39
N ALA A 137 15.57 6.99 -0.81
CA ALA A 137 16.98 7.04 -1.20
C ALA A 137 17.23 8.06 -2.33
N ARG A 138 16.34 8.10 -3.33
CA ARG A 138 16.42 9.12 -4.40
C ARG A 138 16.23 10.56 -3.91
N ALA A 139 15.33 10.76 -2.93
CA ALA A 139 15.11 12.08 -2.34
C ALA A 139 16.36 12.55 -1.57
N MET A 140 16.95 11.68 -0.74
CA MET A 140 18.14 11.97 0.05
C MET A 140 19.35 12.31 -0.82
N MET A 141 19.62 11.55 -1.87
CA MET A 141 20.74 11.82 -2.80
C MET A 141 20.61 13.18 -3.49
N ARG A 142 19.43 13.74 -3.60
CA ARG A 142 19.20 15.04 -4.23
C ARG A 142 19.38 16.22 -3.28
N VAL A 143 19.06 16.03 -2.01
CA VAL A 143 19.33 17.04 -0.97
C VAL A 143 20.85 17.29 -0.84
N GLY A 144 21.65 16.23 -0.82
CA GLY A 144 23.11 16.32 -0.73
C GLY A 144 23.82 16.93 -1.95
N LYS A 145 23.10 17.12 -3.08
CA LYS A 145 23.65 17.74 -4.30
C LYS A 145 23.26 19.20 -4.49
N THR A 146 22.52 19.80 -3.56
CA THR A 146 22.21 21.24 -3.63
C THR A 146 23.46 22.02 -3.20
N PRO A 147 24.09 22.84 -4.05
CA PRO A 147 25.25 23.65 -3.67
C PRO A 147 24.85 24.62 -2.54
N PRO A 148 25.75 24.94 -1.61
CA PRO A 148 25.50 26.01 -0.64
C PRO A 148 25.10 27.28 -1.38
N ALA A 149 24.11 27.98 -0.82
CA ALA A 149 23.60 29.20 -1.44
C ALA A 149 24.76 30.21 -1.59
N ALA A 150 24.91 30.83 -2.78
CA ALA A 150 26.00 31.76 -3.12
C ALA A 150 26.13 32.95 -2.14
N ASN A 151 25.11 33.21 -1.34
CA ASN A 151 25.12 34.27 -0.31
C ASN A 151 26.13 34.04 0.84
N ASP A 152 26.62 32.80 1.05
CA ASP A 152 27.62 32.57 2.10
C ASP A 152 29.06 32.93 1.64
N LEU A 153 29.29 33.07 0.34
CA LEU A 153 30.57 33.42 -0.19
C LEU A 153 30.82 34.98 -0.18
N GLU A 154 29.75 35.77 -0.16
CA GLU A 154 29.87 37.23 -0.11
C GLU A 154 30.10 37.77 1.31
N ARG A 155 29.77 37.00 2.35
CA ARG A 155 29.98 37.42 3.76
C ARG A 155 31.40 37.18 4.28
N GLY A 156 32.24 36.51 3.51
CA GLY A 156 33.61 36.15 3.91
C GLY A 156 34.72 37.10 3.38
N SER A 157 34.38 38.20 2.71
CA SER A 157 35.40 39.16 2.26
C SER A 157 35.76 40.12 3.41
N PRO A 158 36.92 39.95 4.09
CA PRO A 158 37.37 40.95 5.05
C PRO A 158 37.72 42.19 4.29
N THR A 159 37.06 43.29 4.64
CA THR A 159 37.45 44.65 4.24
C THR A 159 38.88 44.88 4.73
N ALA A 160 39.88 44.77 3.87
CA ALA A 160 41.24 45.23 4.12
C ALA A 160 41.22 46.78 4.17
N ILE A 161 41.51 47.31 5.34
CA ILE A 161 41.91 48.69 5.58
C ILE A 161 43.42 48.79 5.46
#